data_324f07962037fcccf50fa51c57213a09
#
_entry.id   324f07962037fcccf50fa51c57213a09
#
_cell.length_a   1.000
_cell.length_b   1.000
_cell.length_c   1.000
_cell.angle_alpha   90.00
_cell.angle_beta   90.00
_cell.angle_gamma   90.00
#
_symmetry.space_group_name_H-M   'P 1'
#
loop_
_entity.id
_entity.type
_entity.pdbx_description
1 polymer ?
#
loop_
_entity_poly.entity_id
_entity_poly.type
_entity_poly.pdbx_seq_one_letter_code
_entity_poly.pdbx_strand_id
1 'polypeptide(L)'
;LNCVGLRVQKSSNFFISSPIPFTSGPSFINCVFKCLIVGNKSSTPNKLYKNIVKIEKLLGKKKKQENKARFIDLDILDFAGIIYEGSLILPHPRLHLRKFVLEPLENVCSTWEHPKFKKKISYLKIKIKANQTIRKL
;
A
#
# COMPACT_ATOMS: atom_id res chain seq x y z
N LEU A 1 13.79 1.95 -5.84
CA LEU A 1 12.90 3.13 -5.89
C LEU A 1 13.63 4.43 -6.28
N ASN A 2 14.92 4.52 -5.98
CA ASN A 2 15.70 5.72 -6.35
C ASN A 2 15.70 5.99 -7.86
N CYS A 3 15.68 4.95 -8.68
CA CYS A 3 15.70 5.09 -10.14
C CYS A 3 14.43 5.76 -10.69
N VAL A 4 13.34 5.75 -9.95
CA VAL A 4 12.07 6.42 -10.33
C VAL A 4 11.82 7.70 -9.55
N GLY A 5 12.82 8.22 -8.84
CA GLY A 5 12.71 9.47 -8.11
C GLY A 5 11.95 9.37 -6.79
N LEU A 6 12.04 8.23 -6.13
CA LEU A 6 11.51 8.04 -4.78
C LEU A 6 12.65 7.74 -3.80
N ARG A 7 12.66 8.46 -2.69
CA ARG A 7 13.58 8.20 -1.59
C ARG A 7 12.80 7.68 -0.40
N VAL A 8 13.12 6.46 0.05
CA VAL A 8 12.48 5.89 1.24
C VAL A 8 12.93 6.67 2.48
N GLN A 9 11.97 7.28 3.17
CA GLN A 9 12.22 7.98 4.45
C GLN A 9 12.08 7.02 5.62
N LYS A 10 11.08 6.15 5.58
CA LYS A 10 10.78 5.23 6.66
C LYS A 10 10.13 3.99 6.09
N SER A 11 10.49 2.84 6.65
CA SER A 11 9.81 1.58 6.34
C SER A 11 9.18 1.01 7.60
N SER A 12 8.02 0.39 7.46
CA SER A 12 7.38 -0.30 8.56
C SER A 12 8.11 -1.60 8.89
N ASN A 13 7.77 -2.20 10.02
CA ASN A 13 8.05 -3.61 10.24
C ASN A 13 7.30 -4.44 9.20
N PHE A 14 7.72 -5.68 9.03
CA PHE A 14 6.99 -6.65 8.23
C PHE A 14 5.85 -7.24 9.04
N PHE A 15 4.72 -7.47 8.40
CA PHE A 15 3.53 -8.06 9.00
C PHE A 15 3.08 -9.24 8.17
N ILE A 16 2.66 -10.32 8.84
CA ILE A 16 2.03 -11.48 8.21
C ILE A 16 0.51 -11.35 8.39
N SER A 17 -0.23 -11.55 7.30
CA SER A 17 -1.69 -11.56 7.32
C SER A 17 -2.24 -12.82 6.63
N SER A 18 -3.39 -13.28 7.12
CA SER A 18 -4.14 -14.35 6.47
C SER A 18 -4.90 -13.81 5.25
N PRO A 19 -5.18 -14.65 4.23
CA PRO A 19 -5.99 -14.24 3.08
C PRO A 19 -7.40 -13.76 3.49
N ILE A 20 -7.97 -12.86 2.70
CA ILE A 20 -9.35 -12.38 2.85
C ILE A 20 -10.10 -12.72 1.55
N PRO A 21 -11.21 -13.50 1.61
CA PRO A 21 -11.77 -14.18 2.78
C PRO A 21 -10.82 -15.24 3.32
N PHE A 22 -11.04 -15.66 4.57
CA PHE A 22 -10.22 -16.69 5.20
C PHE A 22 -10.31 -17.97 4.38
N THR A 23 -9.23 -18.32 3.69
CA THR A 23 -9.13 -19.50 2.86
C THR A 23 -7.88 -20.30 3.27
N SER A 24 -7.74 -21.51 2.78
CA SER A 24 -6.55 -22.34 2.99
C SER A 24 -5.33 -21.87 2.19
N GLY A 25 -5.39 -20.68 1.60
CA GLY A 25 -4.29 -20.11 0.83
C GLY A 25 -3.12 -19.65 1.70
N PRO A 26 -1.98 -19.31 1.08
CA PRO A 26 -0.80 -18.84 1.81
C PRO A 26 -1.05 -17.49 2.48
N SER A 27 -0.35 -17.24 3.59
CA SER A 27 -0.30 -15.95 4.23
C SER A 27 0.47 -14.95 3.37
N PHE A 28 0.17 -13.65 3.54
CA PHE A 28 0.87 -12.56 2.86
C PHE A 28 1.78 -11.82 3.83
N ILE A 29 2.93 -11.40 3.31
CA ILE A 29 3.84 -10.52 4.05
C ILE A 29 3.70 -9.13 3.44
N ASN A 30 3.45 -8.14 4.30
CA ASN A 30 3.22 -6.75 3.90
C ASN A 30 4.13 -5.82 4.68
N CYS A 31 4.52 -4.73 4.01
CA CYS A 31 5.19 -3.62 4.67
C CYS A 31 4.81 -2.33 3.95
N VAL A 32 4.91 -1.21 4.64
CA VAL A 32 4.59 0.10 4.08
C VAL A 32 5.83 0.98 4.11
N PHE A 33 6.06 1.70 3.03
CA PHE A 33 7.13 2.70 2.93
C PHE A 33 6.54 4.10 2.90
N LYS A 34 7.16 4.99 3.65
CA LYS A 34 6.97 6.43 3.49
C LYS A 34 8.11 6.96 2.63
N CYS A 35 7.78 7.60 1.52
CA CYS A 35 8.77 8.05 0.55
C CYS A 35 8.69 9.54 0.31
N LEU A 36 9.83 10.16 0.00
CA LEU A 36 9.90 11.49 -0.58
C LEU A 36 9.97 11.38 -2.09
N ILE A 37 9.31 12.31 -2.77
CA ILE A 37 9.43 12.49 -4.21
C ILE A 37 10.65 13.39 -4.47
N VAL A 38 11.58 12.89 -5.28
CA VAL A 38 12.81 13.62 -5.65
C VAL A 38 12.81 13.83 -7.16
N GLY A 39 12.86 15.09 -7.58
CA GLY A 39 12.83 15.45 -9.00
C GLY A 39 11.47 15.25 -9.64
N ASN A 40 11.45 15.06 -10.95
CA ASN A 40 10.24 15.08 -11.76
C ASN A 40 9.74 13.72 -12.25
N LYS A 41 10.49 12.64 -12.02
CA LYS A 41 10.13 11.31 -12.57
C LYS A 41 8.81 10.76 -12.05
N SER A 42 8.52 11.01 -10.77
CA SER A 42 7.28 10.55 -10.12
C SER A 42 6.55 11.71 -9.43
N SER A 43 6.59 12.90 -10.03
CA SER A 43 6.08 14.13 -9.42
C SER A 43 4.54 14.26 -9.48
N THR A 44 3.86 13.39 -10.19
CA THR A 44 2.40 13.34 -10.25
C THR A 44 1.91 11.90 -9.98
N PRO A 45 0.65 11.73 -9.53
CA PRO A 45 0.10 10.38 -9.34
C PRO A 45 0.21 9.49 -10.57
N ASN A 46 -0.07 10.03 -11.76
CA ASN A 46 0.00 9.27 -13.00
C ASN A 46 1.42 8.83 -13.35
N LYS A 47 2.39 9.74 -13.18
CA LYS A 47 3.80 9.41 -13.41
C LYS A 47 4.28 8.33 -12.44
N LEU A 48 3.95 8.46 -11.16
CA LEU A 48 4.30 7.48 -10.15
C LEU A 48 3.68 6.12 -10.46
N TYR A 49 2.41 6.09 -10.82
CA TYR A 49 1.71 4.86 -11.17
C TYR A 49 2.42 4.11 -12.31
N LYS A 50 2.75 4.83 -13.39
CA LYS A 50 3.47 4.23 -14.53
C LYS A 50 4.82 3.65 -14.11
N ASN A 51 5.54 4.34 -13.24
CA ASN A 51 6.83 3.86 -12.74
C ASN A 51 6.69 2.63 -11.84
N ILE A 52 5.68 2.60 -10.98
CA ILE A 52 5.40 1.44 -10.14
C ILE A 52 5.07 0.22 -11.00
N VAL A 53 4.26 0.37 -12.03
CA VAL A 53 3.95 -0.72 -12.98
C VAL A 53 5.22 -1.27 -13.63
N LYS A 54 6.14 -0.40 -14.03
CA LYS A 54 7.42 -0.81 -14.61
C LYS A 54 8.27 -1.59 -13.60
N ILE A 55 8.33 -1.15 -12.35
CA ILE A 55 9.07 -1.84 -11.29
C ILE A 55 8.49 -3.24 -11.06
N GLU A 56 7.17 -3.36 -10.97
CA GLU A 56 6.51 -4.65 -10.80
C GLU A 56 6.86 -5.61 -11.94
N LYS A 57 6.88 -5.14 -13.17
CA LYS A 57 7.29 -5.95 -14.33
C LYS A 57 8.74 -6.41 -14.24
N LEU A 58 9.63 -5.53 -13.82
CA LEU A 58 11.05 -5.86 -13.64
C LEU A 58 11.26 -6.91 -12.53
N LEU A 59 10.37 -6.93 -11.53
CA LEU A 59 10.40 -7.88 -10.43
C LEU A 59 9.62 -9.18 -10.73
N GLY A 60 9.22 -9.40 -11.98
CA GLY A 60 8.65 -10.66 -12.44
C GLY A 60 7.13 -10.74 -12.51
N LYS A 61 6.39 -9.63 -12.27
CA LYS A 61 4.94 -9.61 -12.42
C LYS A 61 4.54 -9.73 -13.87
N LYS A 62 3.75 -10.76 -14.22
CA LYS A 62 3.23 -10.98 -15.58
C LYS A 62 1.73 -10.69 -15.60
N LYS A 63 1.24 -10.08 -16.70
CA LYS A 63 -0.18 -9.68 -16.89
C LYS A 63 -1.20 -10.81 -16.72
N LYS A 64 -0.81 -12.07 -16.97
CA LYS A 64 -1.72 -13.24 -17.00
C LYS A 64 -1.71 -14.07 -15.72
N GLN A 65 -1.18 -13.57 -14.62
CA GLN A 65 -1.07 -14.33 -13.35
C GLN A 65 -2.13 -13.92 -12.32
N GLU A 66 -3.35 -13.65 -12.76
CA GLU A 66 -4.42 -13.15 -11.88
C GLU A 66 -4.74 -14.08 -10.70
N ASN A 67 -4.49 -15.39 -10.83
CA ASN A 67 -4.80 -16.40 -9.80
C ASN A 67 -3.57 -17.12 -9.25
N LYS A 68 -2.35 -16.64 -9.53
CA LYS A 68 -1.12 -17.24 -9.03
C LYS A 68 -0.43 -16.35 -8.02
N ALA A 69 0.28 -16.96 -7.06
CA ALA A 69 1.13 -16.21 -6.13
C ALA A 69 2.09 -15.31 -6.92
N ARG A 70 2.11 -14.03 -6.60
CA ARG A 70 2.99 -13.04 -7.22
C ARG A 70 4.18 -12.82 -6.31
N PHE A 71 5.34 -12.53 -6.90
CA PHE A 71 6.53 -12.20 -6.12
C PHE A 71 6.33 -10.93 -5.30
N ILE A 72 5.69 -9.93 -5.90
CA ILE A 72 5.47 -8.65 -5.24
C ILE A 72 4.30 -7.89 -5.89
N ASP A 73 3.53 -7.24 -5.05
CA ASP A 73 2.56 -6.22 -5.45
C ASP A 73 2.97 -4.89 -4.81
N LEU A 74 2.97 -3.83 -5.59
CA LEU A 74 3.28 -2.48 -5.13
C LEU A 74 2.03 -1.61 -5.29
N ASP A 75 1.42 -1.26 -4.18
CA ASP A 75 0.25 -0.38 -4.16
C ASP A 75 0.63 1.02 -3.70
N ILE A 76 0.10 2.03 -4.36
CA ILE A 76 0.19 3.41 -3.91
C ILE A 76 -0.99 3.66 -2.98
N LEU A 77 -0.71 3.92 -1.71
CA LEU A 77 -1.75 4.12 -0.70
C LEU A 77 -2.24 5.56 -0.67
N ASP A 78 -1.31 6.50 -0.68
CA ASP A 78 -1.57 7.92 -0.56
C ASP A 78 -0.46 8.70 -1.27
N PHE A 79 -0.84 9.80 -1.91
CA PHE A 79 0.09 10.70 -2.58
C PHE A 79 -0.14 12.11 -2.06
N ALA A 80 0.62 12.49 -1.04
CA ALA A 80 0.58 13.84 -0.42
C ALA A 80 -0.84 14.31 -0.04
N GLY A 81 -1.72 13.40 0.34
CA GLY A 81 -3.10 13.73 0.71
C GLY A 81 -4.02 14.07 -0.46
N ILE A 82 -3.57 13.85 -1.69
CA ILE A 82 -4.35 14.17 -2.89
C ILE A 82 -5.47 13.16 -3.09
N ILE A 83 -6.67 13.65 -3.38
CA ILE A 83 -7.78 12.84 -3.86
C ILE A 83 -7.70 12.83 -5.38
N TYR A 84 -7.55 11.63 -5.97
CA TYR A 84 -7.32 11.48 -7.40
C TYR A 84 -8.15 10.31 -7.93
N GLU A 85 -8.82 10.54 -9.05
CA GLU A 85 -9.56 9.51 -9.77
C GLU A 85 -9.14 9.55 -11.24
N GLY A 86 -8.34 8.59 -11.66
CA GLY A 86 -7.79 8.54 -13.01
C GLY A 86 -7.23 7.15 -13.27
N SER A 87 -5.98 7.08 -13.74
CA SER A 87 -5.28 5.81 -13.95
C SER A 87 -5.17 4.95 -12.69
N LEU A 88 -5.27 5.59 -11.52
CA LEU A 88 -5.40 4.95 -10.22
C LEU A 88 -6.37 5.78 -9.38
N ILE A 89 -6.79 5.24 -8.24
CA ILE A 89 -7.64 5.95 -7.28
C ILE A 89 -6.84 6.21 -6.02
N LEU A 90 -6.81 7.47 -5.56
CA LEU A 90 -6.13 7.88 -4.35
C LEU A 90 -7.09 8.64 -3.41
N PRO A 91 -7.04 8.41 -2.11
CA PRO A 91 -6.26 7.35 -1.44
C PRO A 91 -6.73 5.98 -1.92
N HIS A 92 -5.90 4.95 -1.73
CA HIS A 92 -6.25 3.59 -2.20
C HIS A 92 -7.65 3.20 -1.72
N PRO A 93 -8.54 2.73 -2.63
CA PRO A 93 -9.97 2.60 -2.31
C PRO A 93 -10.31 1.57 -1.25
N ARG A 94 -9.42 0.63 -0.95
CA ARG A 94 -9.62 -0.40 0.07
C ARG A 94 -8.73 -0.24 1.29
N LEU A 95 -7.92 0.81 1.34
CA LEU A 95 -6.95 1.04 2.41
C LEU A 95 -7.61 0.96 3.79
N HIS A 96 -8.73 1.62 3.97
CA HIS A 96 -9.44 1.72 5.24
C HIS A 96 -10.14 0.41 5.67
N LEU A 97 -10.21 -0.57 4.77
CA LEU A 97 -10.86 -1.86 5.03
C LEU A 97 -9.87 -2.97 5.39
N ARG A 98 -8.57 -2.69 5.32
CA ARG A 98 -7.53 -3.71 5.39
C ARG A 98 -6.60 -3.50 6.58
N LYS A 99 -6.71 -4.39 7.56
CA LYS A 99 -5.83 -4.34 8.74
C LYS A 99 -4.36 -4.47 8.37
N PHE A 100 -4.05 -5.29 7.35
CA PHE A 100 -2.68 -5.48 6.88
C PHE A 100 -2.09 -4.26 6.14
N VAL A 101 -2.90 -3.23 5.94
CA VAL A 101 -2.46 -1.92 5.47
C VAL A 101 -2.39 -0.93 6.62
N LEU A 102 -3.42 -0.87 7.45
CA LEU A 102 -3.50 0.12 8.54
C LEU A 102 -2.43 -0.09 9.62
N GLU A 103 -2.13 -1.34 9.98
CA GLU A 103 -1.09 -1.63 10.98
C GLU A 103 0.30 -1.16 10.54
N PRO A 104 0.80 -1.55 9.35
CA PRO A 104 2.10 -1.03 8.91
C PRO A 104 2.07 0.46 8.59
N LEU A 105 0.94 1.00 8.13
CA LEU A 105 0.80 2.44 7.89
C LEU A 105 0.96 3.23 9.20
N GLU A 106 0.33 2.79 10.27
CA GLU A 106 0.48 3.40 11.60
C GLU A 106 1.93 3.38 12.07
N ASN A 107 2.66 2.32 11.73
CA ASN A 107 4.05 2.14 12.09
C ASN A 107 4.96 3.20 11.43
N VAL A 108 4.66 3.64 10.21
CA VAL A 108 5.46 4.64 9.51
C VAL A 108 4.92 6.06 9.59
N CYS A 109 3.63 6.23 9.87
CA CYS A 109 3.00 7.54 9.94
C CYS A 109 1.81 7.50 10.90
N SER A 110 2.09 7.51 12.20
CA SER A 110 1.07 7.39 13.25
C SER A 110 0.05 8.53 13.25
N THR A 111 0.41 9.69 12.70
CA THR A 111 -0.45 10.87 12.63
C THR A 111 -1.23 10.98 11.32
N TRP A 112 -1.09 9.99 10.44
CA TRP A 112 -1.77 10.02 9.15
C TRP A 112 -3.29 10.06 9.32
N GLU A 113 -3.93 10.86 8.48
CA GLU A 113 -5.38 11.00 8.42
C GLU A 113 -5.84 10.70 7.00
N HIS A 114 -6.89 9.90 6.88
CA HIS A 114 -7.46 9.58 5.57
C HIS A 114 -7.94 10.86 4.87
N PRO A 115 -7.39 11.21 3.70
CA PRO A 115 -7.68 12.50 3.07
C PRO A 115 -9.14 12.69 2.68
N LYS A 116 -9.85 11.62 2.38
CA LYS A 116 -11.26 11.68 1.98
C LYS A 116 -12.21 11.63 3.18
N PHE A 117 -11.99 10.70 4.10
CA PHE A 117 -12.88 10.50 5.24
C PHE A 117 -12.56 11.42 6.42
N LYS A 118 -11.37 12.04 6.43
CA LYS A 118 -10.93 12.90 7.53
C LYS A 118 -10.90 12.16 8.87
N LYS A 119 -10.47 10.90 8.85
CA LYS A 119 -10.39 10.03 10.03
C LYS A 119 -8.97 9.52 10.23
N LYS A 120 -8.56 9.45 11.50
CA LYS A 120 -7.25 8.91 11.90
C LYS A 120 -7.24 7.39 11.81
N ILE A 121 -6.04 6.82 11.77
CA ILE A 121 -5.85 5.36 11.68
C ILE A 121 -6.54 4.64 12.83
N SER A 122 -6.44 5.16 14.06
CA SER A 122 -7.07 4.56 15.24
C SER A 122 -8.58 4.38 15.06
N TYR A 123 -9.26 5.37 14.47
CA TYR A 123 -10.68 5.28 14.17
C TYR A 123 -10.96 4.21 13.11
N LEU A 124 -10.17 4.20 12.04
CA LEU A 124 -10.33 3.24 10.96
C LEU A 124 -10.11 1.79 11.42
N LYS A 125 -9.14 1.58 12.31
CA LYS A 125 -8.85 0.26 12.87
C LYS A 125 -10.02 -0.31 13.66
N ILE A 126 -10.74 0.52 14.40
CA ILE A 126 -11.94 0.10 15.18
C ILE A 126 -13.04 -0.44 14.25
N LYS A 127 -13.14 0.08 13.03
CA LYS A 127 -14.16 -0.31 12.05
C LYS A 127 -13.82 -1.58 11.27
N ILE A 128 -12.63 -2.13 11.44
CA ILE A 128 -12.22 -3.34 10.74
C ILE A 128 -12.96 -4.56 11.28
N LYS A 129 -13.37 -5.44 10.36
CA LYS A 129 -14.02 -6.70 10.73
C LYS A 129 -13.09 -7.60 11.53
N ALA A 130 -13.64 -8.27 12.56
CA ALA A 130 -12.87 -9.09 13.51
C ALA A 130 -12.18 -10.31 12.90
N ASN A 131 -12.55 -10.74 11.69
CA ASN A 131 -11.98 -11.91 11.04
C ASN A 131 -10.62 -11.65 10.35
N GLN A 132 -10.14 -10.42 10.38
CA GLN A 132 -8.82 -10.10 9.84
C GLN A 132 -7.75 -10.30 10.93
N THR A 133 -6.81 -11.19 10.65
CA THR A 133 -5.70 -11.46 11.56
C THR A 133 -4.39 -10.98 10.97
N ILE A 134 -3.57 -10.35 11.81
CA ILE A 134 -2.27 -9.84 11.44
C ILE A 134 -1.33 -9.94 12.64
N ARG A 135 -0.07 -10.22 12.40
CA ARG A 135 0.97 -10.15 13.42
C ARG A 135 2.26 -9.57 12.84
N LYS A 136 3.00 -8.88 13.68
CA LYS A 136 4.32 -8.38 13.33
C LYS A 136 5.32 -9.54 13.30
N LEU A 137 6.17 -9.55 12.30
CA LEU A 137 7.30 -10.47 12.21
C LEU A 137 8.44 -10.07 13.11
#